data_44c3fea907117ff5c00fa6ccf9e79316
#
_entry.id   44c3fea907117ff5c00fa6ccf9e79316
#
_cell.length_a   1.000
_cell.length_b   1.000
_cell.length_c   1.000
_cell.angle_alpha   90.00
_cell.angle_beta   90.00
_cell.angle_gamma   90.00
#
_symmetry.space_group_name_H-M   'P 1'
#
loop_
_entity.id
_entity.type
_entity.pdbx_description
1 polymer ?
#
loop_
_entity_poly.entity_id
_entity_poly.type
_entity_poly.pdbx_seq_one_letter_code
_entity_poly.pdbx_strand_id
1 'polypeptide(L)'
;MRFKDFIKGDTTLELHKELNQKLWRCTPLAKDICPPGKLHQEIKDKLISLAYYWAEYAKLDKNIIKDIILTGGNANYNYTSSSDLDVHLLIDKDKIKCDKLVDDYIVDKKNLWSANHNIKIKGYPVEVFAQDVNQDTPADQGVYSLLKDKWITKPKKEFVDVKSKSFKLKVKHFVDQINYFIDNKIKDLDAIEKLKEKIRLYRIAGLKHKGEYSYENLVFKELRNLGYVDKLKDYANKVIDKKFSYDND
;
A
#
# COMPACT_ATOMS: atom_id res chain seq x y z
N MET A 1 -1.21 -5.76 17.41
CA MET A 1 -1.77 -4.84 18.45
C MET A 1 -3.28 -4.94 18.42
N ARG A 2 -3.97 -4.94 19.55
CA ARG A 2 -5.43 -4.92 19.62
C ARG A 2 -5.93 -3.48 19.71
N PHE A 3 -7.15 -3.21 19.23
CA PHE A 3 -7.75 -1.86 19.34
C PHE A 3 -7.83 -1.34 20.78
N LYS A 4 -7.99 -2.25 21.78
CA LYS A 4 -7.96 -1.89 23.22
C LYS A 4 -6.60 -1.29 23.64
N ASP A 5 -5.50 -1.77 23.06
CA ASP A 5 -4.14 -1.28 23.37
C ASP A 5 -3.93 0.09 22.71
N PHE A 6 -4.44 0.26 21.48
CA PHE A 6 -4.47 1.55 20.81
C PHE A 6 -5.19 2.65 21.61
N ILE A 7 -6.36 2.35 22.18
CA ILE A 7 -7.10 3.31 23.04
C ILE A 7 -6.29 3.69 24.27
N LYS A 8 -5.49 2.75 24.83
CA LYS A 8 -4.65 3.00 26.01
C LYS A 8 -3.38 3.83 25.74
N GLY A 9 -3.11 4.11 24.48
CA GLY A 9 -2.02 5.03 24.14
C GLY A 9 -1.00 4.52 23.13
N ASP A 10 -1.08 3.26 22.76
CA ASP A 10 -0.19 2.67 21.76
C ASP A 10 -0.70 2.96 20.34
N THR A 11 0.20 2.95 19.38
CA THR A 11 -0.10 3.06 17.94
C THR A 11 0.71 1.99 17.21
N THR A 12 0.19 1.50 16.10
CA THR A 12 0.94 0.59 15.22
C THR A 12 1.89 1.33 14.31
N LEU A 13 1.70 2.65 14.20
CA LEU A 13 2.52 3.49 13.35
C LEU A 13 3.77 3.95 14.10
N GLU A 14 4.90 3.71 13.48
CA GLU A 14 6.19 4.24 13.88
C GLU A 14 6.75 5.09 12.74
N LEU A 15 7.23 6.29 13.08
CA LEU A 15 7.99 7.11 12.14
C LEU A 15 9.47 6.85 12.41
N HIS A 16 10.09 6.12 11.51
CA HIS A 16 11.46 5.66 11.70
C HIS A 16 12.47 6.76 11.39
N LYS A 17 13.61 6.72 12.10
CA LYS A 17 14.74 7.59 11.82
C LYS A 17 15.47 7.16 10.56
N GLU A 18 15.38 5.88 10.21
CA GLU A 18 16.10 5.24 9.11
C GLU A 18 15.14 4.43 8.25
N LEU A 19 15.55 4.18 7.01
CA LEU A 19 14.88 3.21 6.15
C LEU A 19 15.02 1.80 6.72
N ASN A 20 14.14 0.91 6.30
CA ASN A 20 14.12 -0.47 6.74
C ASN A 20 15.45 -1.19 6.44
N GLN A 21 16.29 -1.38 7.45
CA GLN A 21 17.62 -1.98 7.29
C GLN A 21 17.61 -3.44 6.84
N LYS A 22 16.48 -4.14 6.93
CA LYS A 22 16.33 -5.47 6.33
C LYS A 22 16.36 -5.43 4.80
N LEU A 23 16.05 -4.27 4.22
CA LEU A 23 15.94 -4.06 2.78
C LEU A 23 17.08 -3.17 2.26
N TRP A 24 17.41 -2.11 2.99
CA TRP A 24 18.31 -1.05 2.57
C TRP A 24 19.66 -1.15 3.27
N ARG A 25 20.72 -1.02 2.49
CA ARG A 25 22.07 -0.88 3.05
C ARG A 25 22.19 0.49 3.67
N CYS A 26 22.72 0.50 4.88
CA CYS A 26 23.09 1.73 5.57
C CYS A 26 24.60 1.90 5.48
N THR A 27 25.08 3.00 4.94
CA THR A 27 26.46 3.39 5.03
C THR A 27 26.51 4.64 5.90
N PRO A 28 26.91 4.55 7.17
CA PRO A 28 26.99 5.71 8.05
C PRO A 28 27.97 6.75 7.49
N LEU A 29 27.48 7.97 7.24
CA LEU A 29 28.34 9.05 6.74
C LEU A 29 29.07 9.82 7.83
N ALA A 30 28.55 9.89 9.02
CA ALA A 30 29.17 10.36 10.26
C ALA A 30 28.13 10.31 11.39
N LYS A 31 28.54 9.90 12.60
CA LYS A 31 27.75 9.95 13.85
C LYS A 31 26.24 9.65 13.65
N ASP A 32 25.93 8.40 13.29
CA ASP A 32 24.58 7.82 13.35
C ASP A 32 23.53 8.30 12.35
N ILE A 33 23.88 9.05 11.33
CA ILE A 33 22.93 9.42 10.27
C ILE A 33 23.13 8.50 9.06
N CYS A 34 22.15 7.66 8.80
CA CYS A 34 22.12 6.80 7.64
C CYS A 34 21.28 7.46 6.52
N PRO A 35 21.93 7.99 5.48
CA PRO A 35 21.18 8.51 4.33
C PRO A 35 20.49 7.36 3.59
N PRO A 36 19.47 7.64 2.76
CA PRO A 36 18.85 6.63 1.90
C PRO A 36 19.92 5.93 1.06
N GLY A 37 20.25 4.69 1.41
CA GLY A 37 21.26 3.86 0.76
C GLY A 37 20.69 3.09 -0.45
N LYS A 38 21.42 2.08 -0.91
CA LYS A 38 20.98 1.15 -1.94
C LYS A 38 20.30 -0.06 -1.33
N LEU A 39 19.44 -0.72 -2.07
CA LEU A 39 18.91 -2.02 -1.69
C LEU A 39 20.02 -3.06 -1.53
N HIS A 40 19.79 -4.07 -0.68
CA HIS A 40 20.62 -5.26 -0.72
C HIS A 40 20.51 -5.94 -2.08
N GLN A 41 21.66 -6.33 -2.66
CA GLN A 41 21.71 -6.83 -4.03
C GLN A 41 20.78 -8.04 -4.23
N GLU A 42 20.78 -8.98 -3.30
CA GLU A 42 19.92 -10.17 -3.35
C GLU A 42 18.43 -9.84 -3.43
N ILE A 43 18.00 -8.77 -2.73
CA ILE A 43 16.61 -8.31 -2.73
C ILE A 43 16.29 -7.67 -4.08
N LYS A 44 17.16 -6.79 -4.56
CA LYS A 44 17.02 -6.13 -5.87
C LYS A 44 16.85 -7.16 -6.98
N ASP A 45 17.72 -8.16 -7.03
CA ASP A 45 17.69 -9.19 -8.06
C ASP A 45 16.41 -10.03 -8.01
N LYS A 46 15.93 -10.36 -6.80
CA LYS A 46 14.66 -11.05 -6.61
C LYS A 46 13.46 -10.23 -7.06
N LEU A 47 13.44 -8.93 -6.74
CA LEU A 47 12.34 -8.03 -7.15
C LEU A 47 12.33 -7.85 -8.67
N ILE A 48 13.48 -7.69 -9.31
CA ILE A 48 13.59 -7.59 -10.78
C ILE A 48 13.10 -8.88 -11.44
N SER A 49 13.57 -10.03 -10.95
CA SER A 49 13.15 -11.34 -11.46
C SER A 49 11.64 -11.54 -11.34
N LEU A 50 11.07 -11.19 -10.19
CA LEU A 50 9.63 -11.28 -9.95
C LEU A 50 8.84 -10.34 -10.86
N ALA A 51 9.31 -9.11 -11.05
CA ALA A 51 8.65 -8.13 -11.93
C ALA A 51 8.60 -8.63 -13.39
N TYR A 52 9.69 -9.19 -13.92
CA TYR A 52 9.68 -9.77 -15.26
C TYR A 52 8.80 -11.01 -15.37
N TYR A 53 8.78 -11.86 -14.35
CA TYR A 53 7.89 -13.02 -14.31
C TYR A 53 6.41 -12.59 -14.32
N TRP A 54 6.08 -11.57 -13.52
CA TRP A 54 4.75 -10.99 -13.51
C TRP A 54 4.37 -10.34 -14.85
N ALA A 55 5.31 -9.65 -15.51
CA ALA A 55 5.09 -9.09 -16.84
C ALA A 55 4.72 -10.18 -17.87
N GLU A 56 5.40 -11.32 -17.81
CA GLU A 56 5.08 -12.47 -18.67
C GLU A 56 3.71 -13.06 -18.35
N TYR A 57 3.36 -13.22 -17.07
CA TYR A 57 2.03 -13.62 -16.64
C TYR A 57 0.95 -12.64 -17.13
N ALA A 58 1.20 -11.33 -17.04
CA ALA A 58 0.31 -10.28 -17.50
C ALA A 58 0.35 -10.09 -19.04
N LYS A 59 1.12 -10.91 -19.78
CA LYS A 59 1.26 -10.80 -21.24
C LYS A 59 1.74 -9.42 -21.72
N LEU A 60 2.53 -8.74 -20.92
CA LEU A 60 3.14 -7.47 -21.28
C LEU A 60 4.42 -7.70 -22.08
N ASP A 61 4.58 -6.99 -23.17
CA ASP A 61 5.84 -7.00 -23.95
C ASP A 61 6.97 -6.35 -23.12
N LYS A 62 8.07 -7.05 -22.96
CA LYS A 62 9.25 -6.55 -22.24
C LYS A 62 9.81 -5.26 -22.84
N ASN A 63 9.61 -5.03 -24.14
CA ASN A 63 10.09 -3.84 -24.85
C ASN A 63 9.36 -2.55 -24.44
N ILE A 64 8.16 -2.64 -23.88
CA ILE A 64 7.44 -1.46 -23.38
C ILE A 64 7.85 -1.09 -21.95
N ILE A 65 8.57 -1.96 -21.23
CA ILE A 65 9.03 -1.70 -19.87
C ILE A 65 10.21 -0.73 -19.91
N LYS A 66 10.06 0.44 -19.31
CA LYS A 66 11.09 1.49 -19.26
C LYS A 66 11.93 1.44 -18.00
N ASP A 67 11.32 1.04 -16.88
CA ASP A 67 12.00 0.88 -15.60
C ASP A 67 11.19 -0.05 -14.70
N ILE A 68 11.81 -0.54 -13.63
CA ILE A 68 11.16 -1.21 -12.53
C ILE A 68 11.50 -0.42 -11.28
N ILE A 69 10.49 0.02 -10.54
CA ILE A 69 10.68 0.86 -9.36
C ILE A 69 10.15 0.17 -8.11
N LEU A 70 10.78 0.48 -6.99
CA LEU A 70 10.28 0.19 -5.65
C LEU A 70 9.82 1.50 -5.02
N THR A 71 8.60 1.52 -4.51
CA THR A 71 7.95 2.67 -3.88
C THR A 71 7.19 2.26 -2.63
N GLY A 72 6.23 3.05 -2.16
CA GLY A 72 5.38 2.73 -1.01
C GLY A 72 6.06 2.85 0.34
N GLY A 73 5.45 2.24 1.36
CA GLY A 73 5.87 2.39 2.76
C GLY A 73 7.32 1.97 3.02
N ASN A 74 7.77 0.86 2.43
CA ASN A 74 9.12 0.35 2.58
C ASN A 74 10.20 1.14 1.82
N ALA A 75 9.80 2.06 0.95
CA ALA A 75 10.69 3.05 0.33
C ALA A 75 10.67 4.41 1.09
N ASN A 76 9.99 4.47 2.24
CA ASN A 76 9.81 5.65 3.07
C ASN A 76 10.12 5.36 4.55
N TYR A 77 10.10 6.39 5.41
CA TYR A 77 10.37 6.28 6.83
C TYR A 77 9.13 5.93 7.68
N ASN A 78 7.98 5.72 7.05
CA ASN A 78 6.71 5.40 7.70
C ASN A 78 6.27 3.94 7.44
N TYR A 79 7.24 3.06 7.16
CA TYR A 79 6.96 1.63 7.05
C TYR A 79 6.54 1.02 8.40
N THR A 80 5.81 -0.06 8.34
CA THR A 80 5.39 -0.86 9.50
C THR A 80 5.64 -2.34 9.22
N SER A 81 5.45 -3.18 10.21
CA SER A 81 5.50 -4.65 10.01
C SER A 81 4.46 -5.17 9.01
N SER A 82 3.40 -4.39 8.77
CA SER A 82 2.32 -4.71 7.82
C SER A 82 2.49 -4.03 6.46
N SER A 83 3.61 -3.31 6.25
CA SER A 83 3.90 -2.71 4.93
C SER A 83 4.25 -3.78 3.91
N ASP A 84 3.87 -3.53 2.69
CA ASP A 84 4.19 -4.29 1.49
C ASP A 84 5.43 -3.71 0.77
N LEU A 85 5.93 -4.45 -0.20
CA LEU A 85 6.93 -4.00 -1.17
C LEU A 85 6.20 -3.69 -2.47
N ASP A 86 5.97 -2.41 -2.72
CA ASP A 86 5.27 -1.93 -3.91
C ASP A 86 6.24 -1.86 -5.10
N VAL A 87 6.20 -2.87 -5.96
CA VAL A 87 7.06 -2.98 -7.16
C VAL A 87 6.25 -2.60 -8.38
N HIS A 88 6.59 -1.50 -9.03
CA HIS A 88 5.90 -1.04 -10.21
C HIS A 88 6.78 -1.17 -11.45
N LEU A 89 6.23 -1.79 -12.50
CA LEU A 89 6.80 -1.75 -13.83
C LEU A 89 6.33 -0.47 -14.52
N LEU A 90 7.24 0.42 -14.83
CA LEU A 90 6.94 1.62 -15.61
C LEU A 90 6.88 1.22 -17.08
N ILE A 91 5.69 1.25 -17.66
CA ILE A 91 5.44 0.85 -19.03
C ILE A 91 5.01 2.04 -19.89
N ASP A 92 5.35 1.99 -21.16
CA ASP A 92 4.93 2.92 -22.18
C ASP A 92 3.57 2.45 -22.73
N LYS A 93 2.47 2.97 -22.16
CA LYS A 93 1.11 2.55 -22.55
C LYS A 93 0.74 2.93 -23.97
N ASP A 94 1.34 3.97 -24.55
CA ASP A 94 1.08 4.40 -25.91
C ASP A 94 1.45 3.32 -26.95
N LYS A 95 2.28 2.35 -26.54
CA LYS A 95 2.64 1.19 -27.36
C LYS A 95 1.66 0.02 -27.28
N ILE A 96 0.65 0.12 -26.42
CA ILE A 96 -0.39 -0.90 -26.31
C ILE A 96 -1.57 -0.51 -27.19
N LYS A 97 -1.89 -1.34 -28.17
CA LYS A 97 -2.92 -1.05 -29.18
C LYS A 97 -4.38 -1.00 -28.70
N CYS A 98 -4.66 -1.11 -27.40
CA CYS A 98 -6.01 -1.19 -26.85
C CYS A 98 -6.19 -0.25 -25.66
N ASP A 99 -6.55 1.01 -25.92
CA ASP A 99 -6.51 2.10 -24.91
C ASP A 99 -7.54 1.99 -23.79
N LYS A 100 -8.78 1.55 -24.08
CA LYS A 100 -9.88 1.71 -23.11
C LYS A 100 -9.97 0.65 -22.02
N LEU A 101 -9.38 -0.53 -22.22
CA LEU A 101 -9.46 -1.65 -21.28
C LEU A 101 -8.12 -2.01 -20.64
N VAL A 102 -7.05 -1.32 -21.01
CA VAL A 102 -5.68 -1.65 -20.52
C VAL A 102 -5.55 -1.46 -19.03
N ASP A 103 -6.12 -0.39 -18.48
CA ASP A 103 -6.04 -0.12 -17.04
C ASP A 103 -6.81 -1.16 -16.24
N ASP A 104 -8.02 -1.49 -16.66
CA ASP A 104 -8.83 -2.53 -16.03
C ASP A 104 -8.15 -3.89 -16.13
N TYR A 105 -7.60 -4.22 -17.31
CA TYR A 105 -6.84 -5.45 -17.50
C TYR A 105 -5.63 -5.57 -16.58
N ILE A 106 -4.85 -4.50 -16.44
CA ILE A 106 -3.66 -4.47 -15.56
C ILE A 106 -4.10 -4.64 -14.10
N VAL A 107 -5.17 -3.96 -13.68
CA VAL A 107 -5.73 -4.07 -12.32
C VAL A 107 -6.24 -5.50 -12.06
N ASP A 108 -6.95 -6.09 -13.00
CA ASP A 108 -7.47 -7.46 -12.89
C ASP A 108 -6.33 -8.47 -12.81
N LYS A 109 -5.28 -8.32 -13.62
CA LYS A 109 -4.08 -9.16 -13.55
C LYS A 109 -3.37 -9.05 -12.21
N LYS A 110 -3.24 -7.82 -11.67
CA LYS A 110 -2.70 -7.59 -10.32
C LYS A 110 -3.54 -8.32 -9.27
N ASN A 111 -4.85 -8.12 -9.29
CA ASN A 111 -5.76 -8.68 -8.29
C ASN A 111 -5.75 -10.22 -8.33
N LEU A 112 -5.83 -10.81 -9.52
CA LEU A 112 -5.79 -12.25 -9.72
C LEU A 112 -4.44 -12.84 -9.27
N TRP A 113 -3.32 -12.16 -9.59
CA TRP A 113 -2.00 -12.56 -9.12
C TRP A 113 -1.93 -12.55 -7.60
N SER A 114 -2.32 -11.45 -6.96
CA SER A 114 -2.28 -11.30 -5.51
C SER A 114 -3.20 -12.28 -4.77
N ALA A 115 -4.31 -12.68 -5.39
CA ALA A 115 -5.20 -13.70 -4.84
C ALA A 115 -4.60 -15.11 -4.87
N ASN A 116 -3.76 -15.40 -5.88
CA ASN A 116 -3.18 -16.73 -6.08
C ASN A 116 -1.77 -16.90 -5.49
N HIS A 117 -1.08 -15.81 -5.18
CA HIS A 117 0.31 -15.86 -4.73
C HIS A 117 0.53 -15.04 -3.46
N ASN A 118 1.24 -15.63 -2.49
CA ASN A 118 1.64 -14.97 -1.24
C ASN A 118 3.17 -14.88 -1.18
N ILE A 119 3.74 -14.04 -2.04
CA ILE A 119 5.19 -13.87 -2.15
C ILE A 119 5.67 -12.89 -1.09
N LYS A 120 6.69 -13.28 -0.33
CA LYS A 120 7.30 -12.42 0.70
C LYS A 120 8.82 -12.34 0.53
N ILE A 121 9.36 -11.14 0.72
CA ILE A 121 10.81 -10.89 0.78
C ILE A 121 11.14 -10.25 2.13
N LYS A 122 12.03 -10.90 2.89
CA LYS A 122 12.38 -10.49 4.28
C LYS A 122 11.16 -10.33 5.21
N GLY A 123 10.08 -11.11 4.92
CA GLY A 123 8.82 -11.09 5.70
C GLY A 123 7.78 -10.11 5.18
N TYR A 124 8.10 -9.23 4.23
CA TYR A 124 7.18 -8.26 3.63
C TYR A 124 6.51 -8.84 2.39
N PRO A 125 5.16 -8.77 2.29
CA PRO A 125 4.45 -9.13 1.06
C PRO A 125 4.93 -8.27 -0.11
N VAL A 126 4.96 -8.85 -1.32
CA VAL A 126 5.34 -8.12 -2.54
C VAL A 126 4.10 -7.94 -3.40
N GLU A 127 3.74 -6.69 -3.66
CA GLU A 127 2.77 -6.30 -4.69
C GLU A 127 3.49 -5.91 -5.97
N VAL A 128 3.03 -6.46 -7.11
CA VAL A 128 3.56 -6.10 -8.43
C VAL A 128 2.44 -5.50 -9.25
N PHE A 129 2.72 -4.37 -9.89
CA PHE A 129 1.77 -3.62 -10.69
C PHE A 129 2.45 -2.96 -11.89
N ALA A 130 1.76 -2.83 -13.03
CA ALA A 130 2.24 -2.04 -14.14
C ALA A 130 1.60 -0.65 -14.11
N GLN A 131 2.41 0.38 -14.26
CA GLN A 131 2.04 1.78 -14.19
C GLN A 131 2.50 2.50 -15.45
N ASP A 132 1.72 3.45 -15.96
CA ASP A 132 2.16 4.30 -17.06
C ASP A 132 3.40 5.11 -16.66
N VAL A 133 4.37 5.18 -17.56
CA VAL A 133 5.58 6.00 -17.37
C VAL A 133 5.27 7.49 -17.20
N ASN A 134 4.14 7.95 -17.75
CA ASN A 134 3.65 9.33 -17.66
C ASN A 134 2.82 9.61 -16.40
N GLN A 135 2.53 8.60 -15.59
CA GLN A 135 1.76 8.77 -14.36
C GLN A 135 2.64 9.41 -13.27
N ASP A 136 2.19 10.54 -12.76
CA ASP A 136 2.87 11.25 -11.69
C ASP A 136 2.98 10.42 -10.41
N THR A 137 4.16 10.44 -9.81
CA THR A 137 4.37 9.95 -8.44
C THR A 137 4.41 11.14 -7.48
N PRO A 138 3.81 11.03 -6.26
CA PRO A 138 3.87 12.11 -5.28
C PRO A 138 5.32 12.54 -4.98
N ALA A 139 5.58 13.84 -4.93
CA ALA A 139 6.93 14.41 -4.82
C ALA A 139 7.63 14.11 -3.48
N ASP A 140 6.89 13.69 -2.46
CA ASP A 140 7.37 13.31 -1.12
C ASP A 140 7.57 11.80 -0.97
N GLN A 141 7.13 11.03 -1.97
CA GLN A 141 7.25 9.57 -1.96
C GLN A 141 8.64 9.13 -2.42
N GLY A 142 9.27 8.24 -1.65
CA GLY A 142 10.51 7.59 -2.07
C GLY A 142 10.25 6.69 -3.28
N VAL A 143 11.03 6.89 -4.35
CA VAL A 143 10.99 6.09 -5.58
C VAL A 143 12.40 5.65 -5.93
N TYR A 144 12.63 4.35 -5.94
CA TYR A 144 13.92 3.75 -6.25
C TYR A 144 13.87 2.95 -7.54
N SER A 145 14.71 3.29 -8.51
CA SER A 145 14.88 2.48 -9.74
C SER A 145 15.70 1.24 -9.44
N LEU A 146 15.10 0.07 -9.63
CA LEU A 146 15.77 -1.22 -9.48
C LEU A 146 16.75 -1.46 -10.65
N LEU A 147 16.38 -1.07 -11.87
CA LEU A 147 17.24 -1.27 -13.05
C LEU A 147 18.45 -0.36 -13.04
N LYS A 148 18.29 0.92 -12.63
CA LYS A 148 19.37 1.90 -12.57
C LYS A 148 20.11 1.89 -11.23
N ASP A 149 19.65 1.13 -10.26
CA ASP A 149 20.20 1.01 -8.91
C ASP A 149 20.41 2.37 -8.21
N LYS A 150 19.40 3.25 -8.31
CA LYS A 150 19.46 4.59 -7.74
C LYS A 150 18.10 5.16 -7.39
N TRP A 151 18.08 6.09 -6.45
CA TRP A 151 16.89 6.88 -6.14
C TRP A 151 16.52 7.80 -7.31
N ILE A 152 15.27 7.73 -7.76
CA ILE A 152 14.66 8.75 -8.63
C ILE A 152 14.19 9.89 -7.75
N THR A 153 13.43 9.58 -6.69
CA THR A 153 13.03 10.53 -5.65
C THR A 153 13.44 9.96 -4.30
N LYS A 154 14.25 10.70 -3.55
CA LYS A 154 14.62 10.30 -2.18
C LYS A 154 13.46 10.55 -1.24
N PRO A 155 13.19 9.62 -0.29
CA PRO A 155 12.14 9.80 0.70
C PRO A 155 12.44 11.01 1.59
N LYS A 156 11.41 11.78 1.91
CA LYS A 156 11.48 12.88 2.86
C LYS A 156 11.04 12.40 4.24
N LYS A 157 11.66 12.93 5.29
CA LYS A 157 11.21 12.73 6.67
C LYS A 157 10.26 13.85 7.03
N GLU A 158 9.09 13.48 7.52
CA GLU A 158 8.18 14.42 8.14
C GLU A 158 7.79 13.91 9.52
N PHE A 159 7.60 14.83 10.44
CA PHE A 159 7.13 14.50 11.78
C PHE A 159 5.61 14.69 11.84
N VAL A 160 4.90 13.65 12.27
CA VAL A 160 3.47 13.70 12.57
C VAL A 160 3.25 13.06 13.94
N ASP A 161 2.55 13.75 14.83
CA ASP A 161 2.20 13.21 16.14
C ASP A 161 1.04 12.21 16.03
N VAL A 162 1.39 10.96 15.72
CA VAL A 162 0.46 9.82 15.65
C VAL A 162 -0.04 9.36 17.04
N LYS A 163 0.48 9.93 18.13
CA LYS A 163 0.02 9.68 19.52
C LYS A 163 -0.94 10.74 20.03
N SER A 164 -1.18 11.80 19.25
CA SER A 164 -2.08 12.89 19.64
C SER A 164 -3.50 12.39 19.90
N LYS A 165 -4.20 13.07 20.80
CA LYS A 165 -5.61 12.78 21.11
C LYS A 165 -6.50 12.88 19.86
N SER A 166 -6.24 13.87 19.02
CA SER A 166 -7.00 14.08 17.77
C SER A 166 -6.84 12.92 16.80
N PHE A 167 -5.59 12.39 16.64
CA PHE A 167 -5.32 11.23 15.82
C PHE A 167 -6.11 10.01 16.31
N LYS A 168 -6.00 9.70 17.60
CA LYS A 168 -6.70 8.56 18.21
C LYS A 168 -8.22 8.68 18.10
N LEU A 169 -8.77 9.87 18.31
CA LEU A 169 -10.21 10.11 18.16
C LEU A 169 -10.69 9.88 16.73
N LYS A 170 -9.87 10.25 15.73
CA LYS A 170 -10.24 10.05 14.33
C LYS A 170 -10.20 8.57 13.93
N VAL A 171 -9.18 7.84 14.36
CA VAL A 171 -9.13 6.37 14.17
C VAL A 171 -10.33 5.72 14.86
N LYS A 172 -10.57 6.08 16.13
CA LYS A 172 -11.72 5.56 16.90
C LYS A 172 -13.04 5.82 16.19
N HIS A 173 -13.25 7.00 15.65
CA HIS A 173 -14.46 7.35 14.92
C HIS A 173 -14.76 6.40 13.75
N PHE A 174 -13.74 6.04 12.94
CA PHE A 174 -13.94 5.07 11.87
C PHE A 174 -14.14 3.64 12.40
N VAL A 175 -13.41 3.27 13.44
CA VAL A 175 -13.58 1.97 14.09
C VAL A 175 -15.00 1.80 14.63
N ASP A 176 -15.53 2.81 15.30
CA ASP A 176 -16.90 2.79 15.84
C ASP A 176 -17.94 2.68 14.71
N GLN A 177 -17.73 3.38 13.59
CA GLN A 177 -18.61 3.25 12.41
C GLN A 177 -18.58 1.83 11.84
N ILE A 178 -17.39 1.26 11.64
CA ILE A 178 -17.24 -0.11 11.13
C ILE A 178 -17.91 -1.12 12.07
N ASN A 179 -17.63 -1.02 13.36
CA ASN A 179 -18.25 -1.91 14.34
C ASN A 179 -19.78 -1.75 14.37
N TYR A 180 -20.30 -0.53 14.28
CA TYR A 180 -21.74 -0.28 14.23
C TYR A 180 -22.42 -1.07 13.09
N PHE A 181 -21.82 -1.07 11.90
CA PHE A 181 -22.36 -1.82 10.77
C PHE A 181 -22.36 -3.33 11.01
N ILE A 182 -21.27 -3.84 11.58
CA ILE A 182 -21.08 -5.27 11.80
C ILE A 182 -21.94 -5.78 12.97
N ASP A 183 -21.90 -5.07 14.10
CA ASP A 183 -22.59 -5.49 15.33
C ASP A 183 -24.12 -5.40 15.19
N ASN A 184 -24.61 -4.41 14.42
CA ASN A 184 -26.03 -4.28 14.11
C ASN A 184 -26.45 -5.08 12.86
N LYS A 185 -25.54 -5.86 12.28
CA LYS A 185 -25.81 -6.74 11.12
C LYS A 185 -26.49 -6.00 9.95
N ILE A 186 -26.02 -4.77 9.65
CA ILE A 186 -26.57 -3.95 8.58
C ILE A 186 -26.31 -4.63 7.24
N LYS A 187 -27.40 -4.95 6.51
CA LYS A 187 -27.33 -5.65 5.21
C LYS A 187 -27.49 -4.70 4.01
N ASP A 188 -27.64 -3.43 4.24
CA ASP A 188 -27.72 -2.40 3.20
C ASP A 188 -26.34 -2.26 2.53
N LEU A 189 -26.22 -2.83 1.33
CA LEU A 189 -24.97 -2.81 0.56
C LEU A 189 -24.56 -1.40 0.15
N ASP A 190 -25.51 -0.54 -0.17
CA ASP A 190 -25.22 0.84 -0.55
C ASP A 190 -24.63 1.62 0.63
N ALA A 191 -25.16 1.40 1.83
CA ALA A 191 -24.63 2.01 3.04
C ALA A 191 -23.22 1.50 3.37
N ILE A 192 -22.97 0.20 3.19
CA ILE A 192 -21.64 -0.41 3.40
C ILE A 192 -20.63 0.16 2.38
N GLU A 193 -20.99 0.21 1.09
CA GLU A 193 -20.12 0.76 0.04
C GLU A 193 -19.84 2.27 0.26
N LYS A 194 -20.83 3.04 0.68
CA LYS A 194 -20.63 4.45 1.07
C LYS A 194 -19.63 4.61 2.21
N LEU A 195 -19.64 3.72 3.20
CA LEU A 195 -18.65 3.75 4.29
C LEU A 195 -17.24 3.41 3.78
N LYS A 196 -17.11 2.37 2.93
CA LYS A 196 -15.84 2.00 2.29
C LYS A 196 -15.30 3.18 1.47
N GLU A 197 -16.14 3.76 0.63
CA GLU A 197 -15.78 4.90 -0.22
C GLU A 197 -15.40 6.14 0.60
N LYS A 198 -16.10 6.44 1.69
CA LYS A 198 -15.75 7.52 2.61
C LYS A 198 -14.33 7.35 3.17
N ILE A 199 -13.96 6.14 3.60
CA ILE A 199 -12.62 5.84 4.12
C ILE A 199 -11.57 5.99 3.00
N ARG A 200 -11.88 5.52 1.79
CA ARG A 200 -11.01 5.63 0.60
C ARG A 200 -10.78 7.08 0.21
N LEU A 201 -11.84 7.87 0.10
CA LEU A 201 -11.78 9.29 -0.28
C LEU A 201 -11.05 10.12 0.78
N TYR A 202 -11.24 9.80 2.07
CA TYR A 202 -10.50 10.43 3.15
C TYR A 202 -8.98 10.25 2.96
N ARG A 203 -8.52 9.03 2.68
CA ARG A 203 -7.11 8.74 2.36
C ARG A 203 -6.64 9.52 1.13
N ILE A 204 -7.40 9.47 0.03
CA ILE A 204 -7.01 10.11 -1.24
C ILE A 204 -6.87 11.62 -1.08
N ALA A 205 -7.79 12.26 -0.35
CA ALA A 205 -7.72 13.70 -0.07
C ALA A 205 -6.40 14.05 0.65
N GLY A 206 -6.02 13.26 1.66
CA GLY A 206 -4.76 13.45 2.35
C GLY A 206 -3.55 13.26 1.45
N LEU A 207 -3.52 12.18 0.66
CA LEU A 207 -2.42 11.91 -0.28
C LEU A 207 -2.24 13.05 -1.29
N LYS A 208 -3.33 13.61 -1.80
CA LYS A 208 -3.29 14.75 -2.74
C LYS A 208 -2.81 16.05 -2.10
N HIS A 209 -3.13 16.26 -0.82
CA HIS A 209 -2.85 17.51 -0.13
C HIS A 209 -1.45 17.52 0.50
N LYS A 210 -1.06 16.46 1.19
CA LYS A 210 0.15 16.40 2.02
C LYS A 210 0.93 15.08 1.89
N GLY A 211 0.61 14.27 0.88
CA GLY A 211 1.33 13.04 0.55
C GLY A 211 1.26 11.94 1.60
N GLU A 212 2.30 11.13 1.64
CA GLU A 212 2.39 9.93 2.48
C GLU A 212 2.30 10.20 3.99
N TYR A 213 2.71 11.38 4.43
CA TYR A 213 2.67 11.80 5.83
C TYR A 213 1.41 12.60 6.19
N SER A 214 0.43 12.68 5.27
CA SER A 214 -0.85 13.29 5.60
C SER A 214 -1.52 12.57 6.77
N TYR A 215 -2.17 13.35 7.61
CA TYR A 215 -2.91 12.84 8.74
C TYR A 215 -3.94 11.78 8.32
N GLU A 216 -4.61 12.02 7.20
CA GLU A 216 -5.63 11.16 6.61
C GLU A 216 -5.06 9.82 6.17
N ASN A 217 -3.90 9.83 5.50
CA ASN A 217 -3.23 8.60 5.08
C ASN A 217 -2.73 7.80 6.28
N LEU A 218 -2.20 8.47 7.30
CA LEU A 218 -1.75 7.81 8.53
C LEU A 218 -2.92 7.20 9.32
N VAL A 219 -4.07 7.88 9.40
CA VAL A 219 -5.30 7.30 9.98
C VAL A 219 -5.72 6.05 9.21
N PHE A 220 -5.68 6.08 7.87
CA PHE A 220 -5.98 4.90 7.06
C PHE A 220 -4.99 3.76 7.31
N LYS A 221 -3.68 4.05 7.36
CA LYS A 221 -2.64 3.06 7.68
C LYS A 221 -2.89 2.41 9.04
N GLU A 222 -3.26 3.20 10.05
CA GLU A 222 -3.59 2.67 11.39
C GLU A 222 -4.82 1.76 11.35
N LEU A 223 -5.90 2.16 10.66
CA LEU A 223 -7.09 1.32 10.48
C LEU A 223 -6.76 -0.01 9.79
N ARG A 224 -5.90 0.02 8.76
CA ARG A 224 -5.41 -1.18 8.06
C ARG A 224 -4.61 -2.08 9.00
N ASN A 225 -3.64 -1.51 9.72
CA ASN A 225 -2.79 -2.26 10.64
C ASN A 225 -3.57 -2.88 11.82
N LEU A 226 -4.65 -2.23 12.24
CA LEU A 226 -5.58 -2.76 13.24
C LEU A 226 -6.57 -3.79 12.65
N GLY A 227 -6.54 -4.04 11.32
CA GLY A 227 -7.37 -5.03 10.62
C GLY A 227 -8.79 -4.56 10.31
N TYR A 228 -9.13 -3.28 10.53
CA TYR A 228 -10.52 -2.81 10.34
C TYR A 228 -10.88 -2.61 8.87
N VAL A 229 -9.92 -2.31 8.02
CA VAL A 229 -10.16 -2.22 6.56
C VAL A 229 -10.56 -3.58 6.01
N ASP A 230 -9.82 -4.63 6.36
CA ASP A 230 -10.13 -6.01 5.95
C ASP A 230 -11.43 -6.49 6.58
N LYS A 231 -11.66 -6.21 7.86
CA LYS A 231 -12.92 -6.56 8.57
C LYS A 231 -14.14 -5.99 7.86
N LEU A 232 -14.09 -4.74 7.38
CA LEU A 232 -15.18 -4.11 6.63
C LEU A 232 -15.35 -4.74 5.24
N LYS A 233 -14.25 -5.03 4.55
CA LYS A 233 -14.28 -5.72 3.24
C LYS A 233 -14.89 -7.11 3.35
N ASP A 234 -14.43 -7.90 4.32
CA ASP A 234 -14.94 -9.26 4.55
C ASP A 234 -16.43 -9.25 4.93
N TYR A 235 -16.85 -8.23 5.71
CA TYR A 235 -18.25 -8.07 6.04
C TYR A 235 -19.10 -7.77 4.80
N ALA A 236 -18.65 -6.85 3.93
CA ALA A 236 -19.32 -6.55 2.67
C ALA A 236 -19.48 -7.80 1.80
N ASN A 237 -18.40 -8.57 1.63
CA ASN A 237 -18.42 -9.81 0.85
C ASN A 237 -19.43 -10.82 1.43
N LYS A 238 -19.42 -11.03 2.76
CA LYS A 238 -20.40 -11.92 3.42
C LYS A 238 -21.86 -11.49 3.21
N VAL A 239 -22.14 -10.19 3.17
CA VAL A 239 -23.47 -9.68 2.89
C VAL A 239 -23.86 -9.96 1.44
N ILE A 240 -22.92 -9.77 0.48
CA ILE A 240 -23.13 -10.09 -0.94
C ILE A 240 -23.38 -11.59 -1.11
N ASP A 241 -22.48 -12.42 -0.57
CA ASP A 241 -22.56 -13.88 -0.66
C ASP A 241 -23.93 -14.36 -0.16
N LYS A 242 -24.32 -13.90 1.04
CA LYS A 242 -25.63 -14.29 1.62
C LYS A 242 -26.82 -13.78 0.82
N LYS A 243 -26.71 -12.64 0.15
CA LYS A 243 -27.79 -12.09 -0.69
C LYS A 243 -28.05 -12.93 -1.94
N PHE A 244 -26.98 -13.51 -2.50
CA PHE A 244 -27.06 -14.24 -3.78
C PHE A 244 -26.90 -15.74 -3.66
N SER A 245 -26.51 -16.27 -2.49
CA SER A 245 -26.57 -17.69 -2.22
C SER A 245 -28.01 -18.14 -2.02
N TYR A 246 -28.35 -19.27 -2.59
CA TYR A 246 -29.64 -19.95 -2.43
C TYR A 246 -29.36 -21.33 -1.85
N ASP A 247 -29.37 -21.42 -0.51
CA ASP A 247 -29.33 -22.71 0.18
C ASP A 247 -30.79 -23.07 0.53
N ASN A 248 -31.26 -24.23 0.07
CA ASN A 248 -32.49 -24.81 0.54
C ASN A 248 -32.27 -25.27 2.00
N ASP A 249 -32.78 -24.52 2.97
CA ASP A 249 -32.93 -24.98 4.34
C ASP A 249 -34.00 -26.08 4.46
#